data_786490d0cd459f80aa04bda46a8ff613
#
_entry.id   786490d0cd459f80aa04bda46a8ff613
#
_cell.length_a   1.000
_cell.length_b   1.000
_cell.length_c   1.000
_cell.angle_alpha   90.00
_cell.angle_beta   90.00
_cell.angle_gamma   90.00
#
_symmetry.space_group_name_H-M   'P 1'
#
loop_
_entity.id
_entity.type
_entity.pdbx_description
1 polymer ?
#
loop_
_entity_poly.entity_id
_entity_poly.type
_entity_poly.pdbx_seq_one_letter_code
_entity_poly.pdbx_strand_id
1 'polypeptide(L)'
;MAEKKPIKITETVLRDAHQSLIATRMTTDQMLPIIDKMDQVGYHSVECWGGATFDAALRFLKEDPWIRLRKLREGFKKTKLQMLFRGQNILGYKPYADDVVEYFVQKSIANGIDIIRIFDCFNDLRNLETAVRASKKEKGHAQIALSYTLGDAYTLDYWVDIAKKIQDMGADSICIKDMAGLLVPYAASDLVKALKEAVDLPIQLHTHYTSGCASMSYLKAVEAGVDVIDCAMSPFALGTSQPATEVMVETFKGTPYDSGYNQKLLAEISDYFRPLRDEALASGLLNPKNLGVNIKTLLYQVPGGMLSNLTSQLDKLGAADKFYEVLEEVPKVRKDLGEPPLVTPSSQIVGTQAVMNVISGERYKMVPQETKDVLSGKYGVTVKPFNKEVQKKCIGDAEVITYRPADDIEPQLPIL
;
A
#
# COMPACT_ATOMS: atom_id res chain seq x y z
N MET A 1 -13.84 21.16 28.32
CA MET A 1 -13.30 19.83 28.01
C MET A 1 -13.23 19.74 26.50
N ALA A 2 -12.08 19.36 25.93
CA ALA A 2 -12.00 19.15 24.48
C ALA A 2 -13.04 18.08 24.06
N GLU A 3 -13.67 18.28 22.91
CA GLU A 3 -14.63 17.31 22.37
C GLU A 3 -13.95 15.95 22.20
N LYS A 4 -14.58 14.89 22.71
CA LYS A 4 -14.03 13.54 22.59
C LYS A 4 -14.12 13.07 21.13
N LYS A 5 -12.99 12.81 20.51
CA LYS A 5 -12.88 12.24 19.15
C LYS A 5 -12.02 10.96 19.20
N PRO A 6 -12.57 9.82 19.66
CA PRO A 6 -11.82 8.58 19.76
C PRO A 6 -11.21 8.19 18.40
N ILE A 7 -9.91 7.85 18.40
CA ILE A 7 -9.24 7.38 17.20
C ILE A 7 -9.74 5.98 16.82
N LYS A 8 -10.01 5.76 15.56
CA LYS A 8 -10.34 4.46 15.02
C LYS A 8 -9.09 3.77 14.49
N ILE A 9 -9.02 2.45 14.61
CA ILE A 9 -7.87 1.67 14.16
C ILE A 9 -8.32 0.61 13.16
N THR A 10 -7.59 0.53 12.05
CA THR A 10 -7.61 -0.61 11.12
C THR A 10 -6.45 -1.52 11.49
N GLU A 11 -6.75 -2.79 11.75
CA GLU A 11 -5.75 -3.81 12.03
C GLU A 11 -5.25 -4.45 10.74
N THR A 12 -3.93 -4.51 10.55
CA THR A 12 -3.31 -4.97 9.31
C THR A 12 -2.61 -6.33 9.42
N VAL A 13 -2.62 -6.97 10.60
CA VAL A 13 -1.88 -8.21 10.85
C VAL A 13 -2.24 -9.34 9.89
N LEU A 14 -3.48 -9.38 9.40
CA LEU A 14 -3.96 -10.41 8.46
C LEU A 14 -3.64 -10.13 6.99
N ARG A 15 -3.03 -8.98 6.66
CA ARG A 15 -2.62 -8.67 5.28
C ARG A 15 -1.27 -7.94 5.21
N ASP A 16 -1.24 -6.60 5.41
CA ASP A 16 -0.05 -5.79 5.08
C ASP A 16 1.13 -6.07 6.01
N ALA A 17 0.87 -6.29 7.29
CA ALA A 17 1.90 -6.56 8.27
C ALA A 17 2.65 -7.86 7.96
N HIS A 18 1.95 -8.98 7.78
CA HIS A 18 2.60 -10.23 7.44
C HIS A 18 3.11 -10.28 5.98
N GLN A 19 2.52 -9.48 5.07
CA GLN A 19 3.12 -9.28 3.76
C GLN A 19 4.50 -8.64 3.87
N SER A 20 4.63 -7.62 4.70
CA SER A 20 5.86 -6.84 4.86
C SER A 20 6.97 -7.60 5.56
N LEU A 21 6.63 -8.49 6.51
CA LEU A 21 7.60 -9.19 7.34
C LEU A 21 7.89 -10.63 6.88
N ILE A 22 6.88 -11.35 6.42
CA ILE A 22 6.97 -12.77 6.04
C ILE A 22 6.44 -13.04 4.63
N ALA A 23 6.54 -12.05 3.74
CA ALA A 23 6.19 -12.15 2.32
C ALA A 23 4.83 -12.81 2.06
N THR A 24 3.81 -12.47 2.84
CA THR A 24 2.43 -12.97 2.73
C THR A 24 2.30 -14.48 2.99
N ARG A 25 3.13 -15.07 3.86
CA ARG A 25 3.16 -16.53 4.10
C ARG A 25 2.30 -16.99 5.27
N MET A 26 1.55 -16.12 5.95
CA MET A 26 0.59 -16.55 6.96
C MET A 26 -0.55 -17.34 6.29
N THR A 27 -0.80 -18.56 6.76
CA THR A 27 -1.84 -19.44 6.20
C THR A 27 -3.22 -19.10 6.73
N THR A 28 -4.26 -19.55 6.03
CA THR A 28 -5.65 -19.40 6.50
C THR A 28 -5.84 -20.07 7.86
N ASP A 29 -5.29 -21.28 8.05
CA ASP A 29 -5.40 -22.01 9.31
C ASP A 29 -4.69 -21.32 10.49
N GLN A 30 -3.66 -20.51 10.22
CA GLN A 30 -3.01 -19.65 11.21
C GLN A 30 -3.83 -18.39 11.54
N MET A 31 -4.74 -17.98 10.67
CA MET A 31 -5.59 -16.80 10.90
C MET A 31 -6.86 -17.15 11.69
N LEU A 32 -7.51 -18.24 11.35
CA LEU A 32 -8.86 -18.57 11.83
C LEU A 32 -9.01 -18.65 13.37
N PRO A 33 -8.08 -19.25 14.13
CA PRO A 33 -8.28 -19.45 15.57
C PRO A 33 -8.40 -18.17 16.41
N ILE A 34 -7.92 -17.03 15.91
CA ILE A 34 -7.89 -15.76 16.65
C ILE A 34 -9.02 -14.81 16.28
N ILE A 35 -9.76 -15.09 15.20
CA ILE A 35 -10.72 -14.16 14.61
C ILE A 35 -11.81 -13.74 15.60
N ASP A 36 -12.37 -14.67 16.38
CA ASP A 36 -13.43 -14.36 17.36
C ASP A 36 -12.97 -13.32 18.39
N LYS A 37 -11.71 -13.38 18.83
CA LYS A 37 -11.13 -12.38 19.72
C LYS A 37 -10.91 -11.06 19.01
N MET A 38 -10.38 -11.09 17.78
CA MET A 38 -10.20 -9.88 16.97
C MET A 38 -11.53 -9.17 16.67
N ASP A 39 -12.61 -9.92 16.40
CA ASP A 39 -13.95 -9.34 16.16
C ASP A 39 -14.54 -8.64 17.38
N GLN A 40 -14.08 -8.99 18.60
CA GLN A 40 -14.53 -8.37 19.86
C GLN A 40 -13.83 -7.06 20.19
N VAL A 41 -12.70 -6.75 19.57
CA VAL A 41 -11.90 -5.54 19.87
C VAL A 41 -12.65 -4.26 19.55
N GLY A 42 -13.44 -4.27 18.47
CA GLY A 42 -14.13 -3.08 17.94
C GLY A 42 -13.30 -2.27 16.95
N TYR A 43 -12.39 -2.91 16.23
CA TYR A 43 -11.63 -2.28 15.13
C TYR A 43 -12.56 -1.58 14.13
N HIS A 44 -12.10 -0.50 13.54
CA HIS A 44 -12.77 0.13 12.40
C HIS A 44 -12.90 -0.84 11.24
N SER A 45 -11.83 -1.55 10.94
CA SER A 45 -11.76 -2.63 9.96
C SER A 45 -10.55 -3.53 10.24
N VAL A 46 -10.54 -4.70 9.62
CA VAL A 46 -9.36 -5.57 9.51
C VAL A 46 -9.00 -5.67 8.03
N GLU A 47 -7.79 -5.29 7.68
CA GLU A 47 -7.28 -5.49 6.34
C GLU A 47 -6.79 -6.94 6.21
N CYS A 48 -7.43 -7.73 5.36
CA CYS A 48 -7.24 -9.17 5.32
C CYS A 48 -7.04 -9.75 3.91
N TRP A 49 -7.17 -8.94 2.86
CA TRP A 49 -7.14 -9.43 1.50
C TRP A 49 -6.57 -8.40 0.51
N GLY A 50 -6.13 -8.87 -0.66
CA GLY A 50 -5.57 -8.03 -1.72
C GLY A 50 -4.74 -8.83 -2.70
N GLY A 51 -4.09 -8.15 -3.66
CA GLY A 51 -3.35 -8.78 -4.75
C GLY A 51 -2.24 -9.71 -4.30
N ALA A 52 -1.42 -9.28 -3.34
CA ALA A 52 -0.33 -10.12 -2.82
C ALA A 52 -0.84 -11.34 -2.05
N THR A 53 -1.96 -11.18 -1.32
CA THR A 53 -2.61 -12.30 -0.63
C THR A 53 -3.13 -13.34 -1.62
N PHE A 54 -3.79 -12.88 -2.69
CA PHE A 54 -4.30 -13.73 -3.75
C PHE A 54 -3.17 -14.50 -4.43
N ASP A 55 -2.13 -13.80 -4.83
CA ASP A 55 -0.97 -14.38 -5.50
C ASP A 55 -0.21 -15.38 -4.60
N ALA A 56 0.03 -15.02 -3.34
CA ALA A 56 0.73 -15.89 -2.39
C ALA A 56 -0.07 -17.14 -2.02
N ALA A 57 -1.40 -17.02 -1.88
CA ALA A 57 -2.27 -18.16 -1.62
C ALA A 57 -2.14 -19.22 -2.71
N LEU A 58 -2.19 -18.81 -3.98
CA LEU A 58 -2.08 -19.72 -5.13
C LEU A 58 -0.67 -20.29 -5.30
N ARG A 59 0.35 -19.43 -5.30
CA ARG A 59 1.72 -19.82 -5.69
C ARG A 59 2.49 -20.55 -4.60
N PHE A 60 2.26 -20.18 -3.33
CA PHE A 60 3.11 -20.65 -2.24
C PHE A 60 2.38 -21.43 -1.17
N LEU A 61 1.12 -21.07 -0.88
CA LEU A 61 0.36 -21.69 0.20
C LEU A 61 -0.53 -22.84 -0.30
N LYS A 62 -0.75 -22.93 -1.61
CA LYS A 62 -1.68 -23.90 -2.24
C LYS A 62 -3.10 -23.78 -1.66
N GLU A 63 -3.53 -22.54 -1.39
CA GLU A 63 -4.84 -22.20 -0.88
C GLU A 63 -5.67 -21.51 -1.95
N ASP A 64 -6.99 -21.72 -1.94
CA ASP A 64 -7.93 -20.93 -2.72
C ASP A 64 -8.15 -19.58 -1.99
N PRO A 65 -7.77 -18.42 -2.58
CA PRO A 65 -7.92 -17.12 -1.95
C PRO A 65 -9.39 -16.74 -1.69
N TRP A 66 -10.34 -17.21 -2.48
CA TRP A 66 -11.76 -16.96 -2.28
C TRP A 66 -12.33 -17.75 -1.10
N ILE A 67 -11.88 -18.99 -0.91
CA ILE A 67 -12.23 -19.80 0.28
C ILE A 67 -11.68 -19.11 1.54
N ARG A 68 -10.45 -18.62 1.51
CA ARG A 68 -9.86 -17.82 2.60
C ARG A 68 -10.77 -16.64 2.96
N LEU A 69 -11.16 -15.84 1.97
CA LEU A 69 -12.00 -14.67 2.20
C LEU A 69 -13.33 -15.03 2.84
N ARG A 70 -14.03 -16.05 2.32
CA ARG A 70 -15.30 -16.53 2.89
C ARG A 70 -15.16 -17.01 4.34
N LYS A 71 -14.12 -17.79 4.65
CA LYS A 71 -13.84 -18.24 6.02
C LYS A 71 -13.56 -17.07 6.98
N LEU A 72 -12.80 -16.06 6.54
CA LEU A 72 -12.57 -14.84 7.30
C LEU A 72 -13.90 -14.11 7.55
N ARG A 73 -14.73 -13.96 6.52
CA ARG A 73 -16.06 -13.32 6.66
C ARG A 73 -16.99 -14.10 7.60
N GLU A 74 -16.93 -15.43 7.57
CA GLU A 74 -17.69 -16.27 8.51
C GLU A 74 -17.27 -16.06 9.96
N GLY A 75 -15.99 -15.80 10.23
CA GLY A 75 -15.47 -15.52 11.56
C GLY A 75 -15.78 -14.11 12.05
N PHE A 76 -15.51 -13.10 11.22
CA PHE A 76 -15.81 -11.70 11.56
C PHE A 76 -17.30 -11.40 11.38
N LYS A 77 -18.00 -11.05 12.46
CA LYS A 77 -19.45 -10.74 12.45
C LYS A 77 -19.72 -9.24 12.56
N LYS A 78 -18.87 -8.51 13.27
CA LYS A 78 -19.05 -7.09 13.58
C LYS A 78 -18.04 -6.20 12.87
N THR A 79 -16.81 -6.68 12.72
CA THR A 79 -15.72 -5.92 12.14
C THR A 79 -15.78 -5.94 10.62
N LYS A 80 -15.60 -4.79 10.01
CA LYS A 80 -15.52 -4.66 8.55
C LYS A 80 -14.25 -5.31 8.01
N LEU A 81 -14.37 -6.00 6.88
CA LEU A 81 -13.24 -6.54 6.15
C LEU A 81 -12.80 -5.58 5.06
N GLN A 82 -11.51 -5.33 5.00
CA GLN A 82 -10.89 -4.42 4.05
C GLN A 82 -9.92 -5.15 3.14
N MET A 83 -9.89 -4.76 1.86
CA MET A 83 -8.87 -5.21 0.90
C MET A 83 -8.12 -4.06 0.29
N LEU A 84 -6.88 -4.33 -0.14
CA LEU A 84 -6.11 -3.44 -1.00
C LEU A 84 -6.33 -3.82 -2.48
N PHE A 85 -6.59 -2.80 -3.31
CA PHE A 85 -6.95 -2.96 -4.71
C PHE A 85 -6.12 -2.01 -5.61
N ARG A 86 -5.45 -2.55 -6.62
CA ARG A 86 -4.53 -1.79 -7.48
C ARG A 86 -5.25 -1.11 -8.65
N GLY A 87 -6.32 -0.35 -8.39
CA GLY A 87 -7.05 0.35 -9.42
C GLY A 87 -7.33 -0.51 -10.65
N GLN A 88 -7.01 -0.01 -11.84
CA GLN A 88 -7.23 -0.73 -13.08
C GLN A 88 -6.40 -2.03 -13.23
N ASN A 89 -5.35 -2.19 -12.40
CA ASN A 89 -4.50 -3.38 -12.42
C ASN A 89 -5.04 -4.53 -11.55
N ILE A 90 -6.08 -4.32 -10.77
CA ILE A 90 -6.72 -5.31 -9.86
C ILE A 90 -5.68 -5.98 -8.94
N LEU A 91 -5.21 -7.17 -9.32
CA LEU A 91 -4.21 -7.98 -8.65
C LEU A 91 -2.87 -8.02 -9.41
N GLY A 92 -2.90 -7.58 -10.67
CA GLY A 92 -1.77 -7.69 -11.60
C GLY A 92 -0.86 -6.47 -11.63
N TYR A 93 -0.07 -6.42 -12.69
CA TYR A 93 0.94 -5.39 -12.94
C TYR A 93 0.67 -4.59 -14.22
N LYS A 94 -0.42 -4.89 -14.91
CA LYS A 94 -0.90 -4.21 -16.11
C LYS A 94 -2.40 -3.95 -15.99
N PRO A 95 -2.95 -2.95 -16.68
CA PRO A 95 -4.38 -2.68 -16.70
C PRO A 95 -5.19 -3.86 -17.26
N TYR A 96 -6.35 -4.10 -16.66
CA TYR A 96 -7.41 -4.99 -17.15
C TYR A 96 -8.52 -4.18 -17.81
N ALA A 97 -9.38 -4.85 -18.59
CA ALA A 97 -10.59 -4.26 -19.13
C ALA A 97 -11.58 -3.85 -18.01
N ASP A 98 -12.41 -2.87 -18.27
CA ASP A 98 -13.37 -2.33 -17.29
C ASP A 98 -14.35 -3.38 -16.78
N ASP A 99 -14.85 -4.26 -17.65
CA ASP A 99 -15.76 -5.34 -17.29
C ASP A 99 -15.14 -6.33 -16.29
N VAL A 100 -13.83 -6.63 -16.42
CA VAL A 100 -13.09 -7.47 -15.47
C VAL A 100 -12.95 -6.77 -14.12
N VAL A 101 -12.64 -5.47 -14.11
CA VAL A 101 -12.57 -4.66 -12.88
C VAL A 101 -13.92 -4.65 -12.16
N GLU A 102 -15.01 -4.36 -12.88
CA GLU A 102 -16.36 -4.34 -12.33
C GLU A 102 -16.74 -5.70 -11.73
N TYR A 103 -16.50 -6.77 -12.46
CA TYR A 103 -16.83 -8.13 -12.02
C TYR A 103 -16.01 -8.55 -10.81
N PHE A 104 -14.71 -8.22 -10.79
CA PHE A 104 -13.86 -8.54 -9.64
C PHE A 104 -14.31 -7.79 -8.37
N VAL A 105 -14.65 -6.50 -8.47
CA VAL A 105 -15.19 -5.72 -7.36
C VAL A 105 -16.51 -6.32 -6.87
N GLN A 106 -17.43 -6.64 -7.77
CA GLN A 106 -18.70 -7.30 -7.43
C GLN A 106 -18.45 -8.60 -6.66
N LYS A 107 -17.55 -9.47 -7.14
CA LYS A 107 -17.22 -10.73 -6.48
C LYS A 107 -16.55 -10.54 -5.14
N SER A 108 -15.67 -9.54 -5.00
CA SER A 108 -15.02 -9.23 -3.73
C SER A 108 -16.04 -8.85 -2.65
N ILE A 109 -16.97 -7.96 -2.97
CA ILE A 109 -18.03 -7.53 -2.05
C ILE A 109 -18.98 -8.69 -1.74
N ALA A 110 -19.41 -9.44 -2.76
CA ALA A 110 -20.29 -10.60 -2.59
C ALA A 110 -19.67 -11.70 -1.71
N ASN A 111 -18.34 -11.81 -1.65
CA ASN A 111 -17.63 -12.76 -0.81
C ASN A 111 -17.20 -12.18 0.56
N GLY A 112 -17.59 -10.95 0.90
CA GLY A 112 -17.51 -10.42 2.26
C GLY A 112 -16.59 -9.22 2.47
N ILE A 113 -16.05 -8.60 1.43
CA ILE A 113 -15.32 -7.33 1.56
C ILE A 113 -16.31 -6.18 1.76
N ASP A 114 -16.07 -5.37 2.78
CA ASP A 114 -16.84 -4.16 3.08
C ASP A 114 -16.16 -2.89 2.54
N ILE A 115 -14.82 -2.83 2.64
CA ILE A 115 -14.02 -1.66 2.25
C ILE A 115 -13.03 -2.05 1.17
N ILE A 116 -13.11 -1.40 0.02
CA ILE A 116 -12.12 -1.54 -1.05
C ILE A 116 -11.23 -0.31 -1.03
N ARG A 117 -9.96 -0.49 -0.62
CA ARG A 117 -8.92 0.52 -0.66
C ARG A 117 -8.25 0.49 -2.02
N ILE A 118 -8.55 1.49 -2.84
CA ILE A 118 -8.16 1.57 -4.25
C ILE A 118 -7.01 2.55 -4.39
N PHE A 119 -5.92 2.16 -5.05
CA PHE A 119 -4.79 3.04 -5.33
C PHE A 119 -4.30 2.90 -6.76
N ASP A 120 -3.68 3.96 -7.27
CA ASP A 120 -2.88 3.95 -8.48
C ASP A 120 -1.42 4.30 -8.18
N CYS A 121 -0.48 3.68 -8.89
CA CYS A 121 0.95 3.88 -8.64
C CYS A 121 1.46 5.25 -9.07
N PHE A 122 0.73 5.96 -9.92
CA PHE A 122 1.05 7.34 -10.36
C PHE A 122 0.12 8.38 -9.73
N ASN A 123 -0.86 7.95 -8.91
CA ASN A 123 -1.98 8.77 -8.47
C ASN A 123 -2.82 9.32 -9.66
N ASP A 124 -2.85 8.60 -10.77
CA ASP A 124 -3.73 8.94 -11.90
C ASP A 124 -5.16 8.48 -11.59
N LEU A 125 -6.02 9.43 -11.23
CA LEU A 125 -7.38 9.16 -10.79
C LEU A 125 -8.24 8.46 -11.86
N ARG A 126 -7.92 8.61 -13.15
CA ARG A 126 -8.63 7.96 -14.25
C ARG A 126 -8.55 6.43 -14.14
N ASN A 127 -7.43 5.90 -13.61
CA ASN A 127 -7.23 4.48 -13.35
C ASN A 127 -8.03 3.95 -12.15
N LEU A 128 -8.73 4.82 -11.41
CA LEU A 128 -9.52 4.46 -10.23
C LEU A 128 -11.03 4.50 -10.48
N GLU A 129 -11.47 5.22 -11.50
CA GLU A 129 -12.88 5.54 -11.78
C GLU A 129 -13.76 4.29 -11.84
N THR A 130 -13.35 3.27 -12.59
CA THR A 130 -14.14 2.04 -12.76
C THR A 130 -14.28 1.29 -11.44
N ALA A 131 -13.20 1.17 -10.65
CA ALA A 131 -13.25 0.49 -9.37
C ALA A 131 -14.10 1.24 -8.33
N VAL A 132 -14.05 2.59 -8.32
CA VAL A 132 -14.90 3.41 -7.45
C VAL A 132 -16.37 3.23 -7.83
N ARG A 133 -16.70 3.41 -9.11
CA ARG A 133 -18.06 3.24 -9.62
C ARG A 133 -18.63 1.85 -9.31
N ALA A 134 -17.86 0.80 -9.55
CA ALA A 134 -18.24 -0.56 -9.24
C ALA A 134 -18.46 -0.78 -7.74
N SER A 135 -17.58 -0.26 -6.88
CA SER A 135 -17.72 -0.36 -5.43
C SER A 135 -19.00 0.30 -4.94
N LYS A 136 -19.31 1.49 -5.45
CA LYS A 136 -20.55 2.21 -5.10
C LYS A 136 -21.80 1.47 -5.59
N LYS A 137 -21.77 0.93 -6.82
CA LYS A 137 -22.86 0.14 -7.40
C LYS A 137 -23.20 -1.08 -6.54
N GLU A 138 -22.20 -1.75 -6.02
CA GLU A 138 -22.33 -2.94 -5.16
C GLU A 138 -22.52 -2.58 -3.67
N LYS A 139 -22.69 -1.30 -3.33
CA LYS A 139 -22.89 -0.78 -1.96
C LYS A 139 -21.69 -1.04 -1.02
N GLY A 140 -20.52 -1.22 -1.57
CA GLY A 140 -19.27 -1.27 -0.82
C GLY A 140 -18.75 0.13 -0.49
N HIS A 141 -17.83 0.22 0.47
CA HIS A 141 -17.14 1.45 0.81
C HIS A 141 -15.92 1.62 -0.10
N ALA A 142 -15.95 2.65 -0.94
CA ALA A 142 -14.84 3.01 -1.83
C ALA A 142 -13.88 3.96 -1.10
N GLN A 143 -12.71 3.45 -0.69
CA GLN A 143 -11.64 4.28 -0.14
C GLN A 143 -10.55 4.48 -1.19
N ILE A 144 -10.22 5.73 -1.50
CA ILE A 144 -9.08 6.01 -2.38
C ILE A 144 -7.84 6.26 -1.55
N ALA A 145 -6.76 5.55 -1.87
CA ALA A 145 -5.46 5.71 -1.24
C ALA A 145 -4.54 6.58 -2.11
N LEU A 146 -4.09 7.69 -1.53
CA LEU A 146 -3.04 8.53 -2.09
C LEU A 146 -1.69 7.83 -1.88
N SER A 147 -1.01 7.47 -2.95
CA SER A 147 0.35 6.94 -2.89
C SER A 147 1.30 8.08 -2.50
N TYR A 148 1.58 8.19 -1.18
CA TYR A 148 2.38 9.29 -0.64
C TYR A 148 3.85 9.15 -1.02
N THR A 149 4.44 10.27 -1.42
CA THR A 149 5.87 10.36 -1.74
C THR A 149 6.36 11.80 -1.56
N LEU A 150 7.66 12.01 -1.68
CA LEU A 150 8.34 13.29 -1.61
C LEU A 150 8.85 13.71 -2.99
N GLY A 151 8.95 15.02 -3.20
CA GLY A 151 9.46 15.66 -4.41
C GLY A 151 8.86 17.04 -4.58
N ASP A 152 9.49 17.89 -5.40
CA ASP A 152 9.09 19.30 -5.57
C ASP A 152 7.66 19.48 -6.09
N ALA A 153 7.14 18.48 -6.83
CA ALA A 153 5.78 18.49 -7.34
C ALA A 153 4.72 18.05 -6.32
N TYR A 154 5.13 17.37 -5.24
CA TYR A 154 4.22 16.83 -4.22
C TYR A 154 4.05 17.81 -3.06
N THR A 155 3.56 19.01 -3.38
CA THR A 155 3.27 20.08 -2.43
C THR A 155 1.97 19.83 -1.65
N LEU A 156 1.71 20.59 -0.59
CA LEU A 156 0.40 20.52 0.09
C LEU A 156 -0.74 20.83 -0.87
N ASP A 157 -0.58 21.81 -1.76
CA ASP A 157 -1.59 22.14 -2.76
C ASP A 157 -1.89 20.98 -3.69
N TYR A 158 -0.86 20.24 -4.13
CA TYR A 158 -1.05 19.01 -4.92
C TYR A 158 -1.93 17.99 -4.18
N TRP A 159 -1.65 17.74 -2.89
CA TRP A 159 -2.44 16.79 -2.09
C TRP A 159 -3.86 17.26 -1.85
N VAL A 160 -4.06 18.55 -1.66
CA VAL A 160 -5.39 19.17 -1.51
C VAL A 160 -6.18 19.07 -2.81
N ASP A 161 -5.58 19.37 -3.94
CA ASP A 161 -6.25 19.33 -5.24
C ASP A 161 -6.68 17.90 -5.62
N ILE A 162 -5.82 16.93 -5.39
CA ILE A 162 -6.16 15.52 -5.66
C ILE A 162 -7.25 15.02 -4.70
N ALA A 163 -7.23 15.43 -3.44
CA ALA A 163 -8.26 15.08 -2.46
C ALA A 163 -9.65 15.62 -2.83
N LYS A 164 -9.73 16.87 -3.32
CA LYS A 164 -10.98 17.45 -3.83
C LYS A 164 -11.52 16.66 -5.02
N LYS A 165 -10.67 16.31 -5.98
CA LYS A 165 -11.06 15.47 -7.12
C LYS A 165 -11.56 14.09 -6.69
N ILE A 166 -10.96 13.51 -5.66
CA ILE A 166 -11.39 12.24 -5.06
C ILE A 166 -12.79 12.37 -4.43
N GLN A 167 -13.04 13.46 -3.73
CA GLN A 167 -14.38 13.74 -3.19
C GLN A 167 -15.41 13.89 -4.31
N ASP A 168 -15.09 14.65 -5.36
CA ASP A 168 -15.96 14.83 -6.54
C ASP A 168 -16.23 13.51 -7.27
N MET A 169 -15.27 12.57 -7.25
CA MET A 169 -15.41 11.21 -7.80
C MET A 169 -16.42 10.36 -6.99
N GLY A 170 -16.80 10.79 -5.80
CA GLY A 170 -17.78 10.10 -4.94
C GLY A 170 -17.18 9.00 -4.07
N ALA A 171 -15.89 9.06 -3.76
CA ALA A 171 -15.26 8.18 -2.76
C ALA A 171 -15.89 8.38 -1.36
N ASP A 172 -15.82 7.37 -0.51
CA ASP A 172 -16.36 7.41 0.85
C ASP A 172 -15.31 7.80 1.89
N SER A 173 -14.02 7.66 1.59
CA SER A 173 -12.92 8.11 2.44
C SER A 173 -11.60 8.19 1.65
N ILE A 174 -10.63 8.87 2.23
CA ILE A 174 -9.27 9.00 1.68
C ILE A 174 -8.28 8.35 2.64
N CYS A 175 -7.32 7.57 2.11
CA CYS A 175 -6.19 7.05 2.86
C CYS A 175 -4.90 7.73 2.38
N ILE A 176 -4.16 8.37 3.27
CA ILE A 176 -2.76 8.73 3.01
C ILE A 176 -1.95 7.45 3.15
N LYS A 177 -1.40 6.92 2.05
CA LYS A 177 -0.69 5.63 2.03
C LYS A 177 0.80 5.84 1.82
N ASP A 178 1.54 5.82 2.91
CA ASP A 178 2.99 5.97 2.95
C ASP A 178 3.68 4.60 3.03
N MET A 179 4.03 4.06 1.88
CA MET A 179 4.62 2.72 1.75
C MET A 179 6.09 2.64 2.19
N ALA A 180 6.77 3.77 2.26
CA ALA A 180 8.21 3.82 2.54
C ALA A 180 8.53 4.43 3.92
N GLY A 181 7.55 4.91 4.67
CA GLY A 181 7.77 5.58 5.94
C GLY A 181 8.41 6.97 5.78
N LEU A 182 8.01 7.70 4.73
CA LEU A 182 8.54 9.02 4.38
C LEU A 182 7.87 10.17 5.12
N LEU A 183 6.65 9.94 5.60
CA LEU A 183 5.83 10.96 6.24
C LEU A 183 6.31 11.21 7.67
N VAL A 184 7.12 12.24 7.85
CA VAL A 184 7.64 12.64 9.16
C VAL A 184 6.58 13.38 10.00
N PRO A 185 6.71 13.45 11.34
CA PRO A 185 5.62 13.84 12.24
C PRO A 185 4.96 15.18 11.95
N TYR A 186 5.74 16.25 11.73
CA TYR A 186 5.18 17.56 11.47
C TYR A 186 4.56 17.69 10.08
N ALA A 187 5.17 17.04 9.07
CA ALA A 187 4.56 16.96 7.74
C ALA A 187 3.23 16.18 7.76
N ALA A 188 3.12 15.14 8.61
CA ALA A 188 1.86 14.42 8.83
C ALA A 188 0.78 15.34 9.41
N SER A 189 1.15 16.17 10.41
CA SER A 189 0.22 17.14 10.98
C SER A 189 -0.27 18.15 9.95
N ASP A 190 0.66 18.72 9.16
CA ASP A 190 0.32 19.77 8.19
C ASP A 190 -0.55 19.18 7.05
N LEU A 191 -0.20 18.01 6.54
CA LEU A 191 -0.96 17.32 5.50
C LEU A 191 -2.39 17.00 5.98
N VAL A 192 -2.52 16.39 7.17
CA VAL A 192 -3.84 16.04 7.71
C VAL A 192 -4.71 17.27 7.92
N LYS A 193 -4.17 18.35 8.49
CA LYS A 193 -4.91 19.61 8.64
C LYS A 193 -5.39 20.14 7.29
N ALA A 194 -4.49 20.24 6.31
CA ALA A 194 -4.82 20.75 4.98
C ALA A 194 -5.94 19.91 4.32
N LEU A 195 -5.87 18.57 4.42
CA LEU A 195 -6.92 17.70 3.88
C LEU A 195 -8.25 17.84 4.65
N LYS A 196 -8.22 17.92 5.98
CA LYS A 196 -9.44 18.09 6.80
C LYS A 196 -10.13 19.44 6.57
N GLU A 197 -9.38 20.46 6.18
CA GLU A 197 -9.92 21.77 5.80
C GLU A 197 -10.48 21.77 4.36
N ALA A 198 -9.97 20.90 3.49
CA ALA A 198 -10.27 20.92 2.07
C ALA A 198 -11.43 20.00 1.66
N VAL A 199 -11.69 18.91 2.39
CA VAL A 199 -12.71 17.91 2.06
C VAL A 199 -13.48 17.44 3.31
N ASP A 200 -14.72 17.01 3.10
CA ASP A 200 -15.58 16.47 4.17
C ASP A 200 -15.36 14.97 4.41
N LEU A 201 -14.56 14.33 3.58
CA LEU A 201 -14.32 12.87 3.68
C LEU A 201 -13.50 12.52 4.93
N PRO A 202 -13.76 11.36 5.55
CA PRO A 202 -12.88 10.80 6.54
C PRO A 202 -11.48 10.56 5.97
N ILE A 203 -10.46 10.94 6.76
CA ILE A 203 -9.04 10.74 6.41
C ILE A 203 -8.46 9.60 7.24
N GLN A 204 -7.86 8.65 6.57
CA GLN A 204 -7.11 7.53 7.18
C GLN A 204 -5.63 7.69 6.91
N LEU A 205 -4.77 7.34 7.86
CA LEU A 205 -3.32 7.34 7.69
C LEU A 205 -2.76 5.92 7.82
N HIS A 206 -2.02 5.53 6.79
CA HIS A 206 -1.24 4.30 6.74
C HIS A 206 0.22 4.65 6.48
N THR A 207 1.12 4.28 7.36
CA THR A 207 2.56 4.45 7.13
C THR A 207 3.36 3.25 7.64
N HIS A 208 4.43 2.91 6.90
CA HIS A 208 5.37 1.89 7.31
C HIS A 208 6.42 2.45 8.27
N TYR A 209 6.93 1.59 9.15
CA TYR A 209 7.85 1.99 10.22
C TYR A 209 9.32 2.05 9.77
N THR A 210 9.60 1.90 8.48
CA THR A 210 10.95 1.72 7.93
C THR A 210 11.93 2.82 8.33
N SER A 211 11.49 4.09 8.39
CA SER A 211 12.31 5.22 8.84
C SER A 211 12.41 5.37 10.36
N GLY A 212 11.55 4.70 11.12
CA GLY A 212 11.42 4.85 12.57
C GLY A 212 10.46 5.97 13.02
N CYS A 213 9.89 6.75 12.10
CA CYS A 213 9.08 7.93 12.45
C CYS A 213 7.59 7.62 12.64
N ALA A 214 7.09 6.48 12.19
CA ALA A 214 5.67 6.22 11.98
C ALA A 214 4.78 6.42 13.23
N SER A 215 5.18 5.97 14.42
CA SER A 215 4.38 6.18 15.65
C SER A 215 4.27 7.67 16.02
N MET A 216 5.36 8.43 15.84
CA MET A 216 5.36 9.87 16.07
C MET A 216 4.52 10.60 15.02
N SER A 217 4.55 10.14 13.78
CA SER A 217 3.72 10.67 12.70
C SER A 217 2.24 10.41 12.97
N TYR A 218 1.89 9.22 13.48
CA TYR A 218 0.52 8.92 13.91
C TYR A 218 0.06 9.81 15.06
N LEU A 219 0.92 10.01 16.08
CA LEU A 219 0.59 10.92 17.19
C LEU A 219 0.24 12.31 16.66
N LYS A 220 1.09 12.87 15.79
CA LYS A 220 0.87 14.19 15.20
C LYS A 220 -0.33 14.27 14.25
N ALA A 221 -0.59 13.21 13.51
CA ALA A 221 -1.76 13.12 12.64
C ALA A 221 -3.07 13.06 13.46
N VAL A 222 -3.10 12.32 14.57
CA VAL A 222 -4.26 12.21 15.45
C VAL A 222 -4.56 13.56 16.10
N GLU A 223 -3.54 14.25 16.61
CA GLU A 223 -3.68 15.64 17.13
C GLU A 223 -4.19 16.61 16.03
N ALA A 224 -3.85 16.38 14.77
CA ALA A 224 -4.31 17.16 13.62
C ALA A 224 -5.72 16.79 13.13
N GLY A 225 -6.32 15.71 13.64
CA GLY A 225 -7.71 15.34 13.36
C GLY A 225 -7.90 14.21 12.36
N VAL A 226 -6.89 13.38 12.09
CA VAL A 226 -7.08 12.14 11.32
C VAL A 226 -8.15 11.26 11.97
N ASP A 227 -8.94 10.56 11.16
CA ASP A 227 -10.10 9.81 11.65
C ASP A 227 -9.76 8.34 11.95
N VAL A 228 -8.83 7.76 11.20
CA VAL A 228 -8.43 6.34 11.30
C VAL A 228 -6.93 6.21 11.11
N ILE A 229 -6.28 5.31 11.85
CA ILE A 229 -4.88 4.92 11.65
C ILE A 229 -4.76 3.41 11.42
N ASP A 230 -3.79 3.00 10.59
CA ASP A 230 -3.49 1.59 10.35
C ASP A 230 -2.38 1.12 11.29
N CYS A 231 -2.67 0.10 12.07
CA CYS A 231 -1.73 -0.50 13.01
C CYS A 231 -1.60 -2.01 12.77
N ALA A 232 -0.61 -2.62 13.37
CA ALA A 232 -0.42 -4.06 13.36
C ALA A 232 -0.21 -4.60 14.77
N MET A 233 -0.72 -5.79 15.10
CA MET A 233 -0.42 -6.48 16.36
C MET A 233 1.09 -6.59 16.55
N SER A 234 1.58 -6.30 17.75
CA SER A 234 3.00 -6.10 18.06
C SER A 234 3.95 -7.20 17.55
N PRO A 235 3.61 -8.49 17.51
CA PRO A 235 4.49 -9.51 16.94
C PRO A 235 4.80 -9.30 15.44
N PHE A 236 3.87 -8.68 14.71
CA PHE A 236 4.02 -8.37 13.28
C PHE A 236 4.06 -6.86 12.99
N ALA A 237 4.37 -6.04 13.99
CA ALA A 237 4.52 -4.60 13.85
C ALA A 237 5.99 -4.17 13.69
N LEU A 238 6.19 -2.86 13.46
CA LEU A 238 7.49 -2.18 13.36
C LEU A 238 8.34 -2.60 12.15
N GLY A 239 9.55 -2.09 12.08
CA GLY A 239 10.45 -2.36 10.95
C GLY A 239 9.82 -2.00 9.61
N THR A 240 9.67 -2.97 8.72
CA THR A 240 9.00 -2.78 7.42
C THR A 240 7.48 -2.86 7.48
N SER A 241 6.88 -3.08 8.65
CA SER A 241 5.45 -3.11 8.91
C SER A 241 4.93 -1.77 9.47
N GLN A 242 3.80 -1.75 10.17
CA GLN A 242 3.15 -0.58 10.72
C GLN A 242 3.46 -0.40 12.22
N PRO A 243 3.06 0.74 12.85
CA PRO A 243 3.07 0.92 14.29
C PRO A 243 2.27 -0.16 15.03
N ALA A 244 2.72 -0.53 16.23
CA ALA A 244 2.06 -1.55 17.02
C ALA A 244 0.70 -1.07 17.58
N THR A 245 -0.35 -1.87 17.36
CA THR A 245 -1.72 -1.58 17.77
C THR A 245 -1.82 -1.31 19.27
N GLU A 246 -1.28 -2.19 20.11
CA GLU A 246 -1.34 -2.09 21.57
C GLU A 246 -0.64 -0.82 22.09
N VAL A 247 0.47 -0.45 21.43
CA VAL A 247 1.25 0.75 21.79
C VAL A 247 0.47 2.02 21.45
N MET A 248 -0.15 2.06 20.28
CA MET A 248 -0.96 3.23 19.88
C MET A 248 -2.21 3.38 20.74
N VAL A 249 -2.86 2.27 21.11
CA VAL A 249 -4.01 2.28 22.05
C VAL A 249 -3.59 2.83 23.40
N GLU A 250 -2.47 2.38 23.96
CA GLU A 250 -1.97 2.89 25.25
C GLU A 250 -1.50 4.35 25.16
N THR A 251 -0.92 4.76 24.02
CA THR A 251 -0.50 6.15 23.77
C THR A 251 -1.66 7.13 23.88
N PHE A 252 -2.86 6.77 23.44
CA PHE A 252 -4.03 7.66 23.45
C PHE A 252 -4.93 7.48 24.67
N LYS A 253 -4.66 6.51 25.52
CA LYS A 253 -5.47 6.21 26.71
C LYS A 253 -5.59 7.40 27.65
N GLY A 254 -6.81 7.68 28.07
CA GLY A 254 -7.13 8.81 28.96
C GLY A 254 -7.07 10.17 28.28
N THR A 255 -6.78 10.25 26.97
CA THR A 255 -6.84 11.47 26.17
C THR A 255 -8.21 11.63 25.47
N PRO A 256 -8.51 12.76 24.83
CA PRO A 256 -9.71 12.88 23.97
C PRO A 256 -9.78 11.88 22.81
N TYR A 257 -8.66 11.28 22.46
CA TYR A 257 -8.50 10.33 21.35
C TYR A 257 -8.59 8.86 21.77
N ASP A 258 -8.82 8.58 23.05
CA ASP A 258 -8.87 7.23 23.61
C ASP A 258 -9.89 6.37 22.87
N SER A 259 -9.41 5.30 22.22
CA SER A 259 -10.24 4.33 21.49
C SER A 259 -11.13 3.49 22.38
N GLY A 260 -10.79 3.38 23.69
CA GLY A 260 -11.48 2.53 24.64
C GLY A 260 -11.27 1.03 24.45
N TYR A 261 -10.29 0.61 23.63
CA TYR A 261 -10.04 -0.81 23.38
C TYR A 261 -9.51 -1.52 24.62
N ASN A 262 -9.92 -2.79 24.79
CA ASN A 262 -9.51 -3.61 25.92
C ASN A 262 -8.07 -4.11 25.76
N GLN A 263 -7.12 -3.54 26.50
CA GLN A 263 -5.70 -3.90 26.46
C GLN A 263 -5.42 -5.36 26.83
N LYS A 264 -6.23 -5.98 27.71
CA LYS A 264 -6.07 -7.42 28.03
C LYS A 264 -6.42 -8.28 26.84
N LEU A 265 -7.49 -7.95 26.13
CA LEU A 265 -7.88 -8.65 24.89
C LEU A 265 -6.81 -8.48 23.81
N LEU A 266 -6.26 -7.27 23.66
CA LEU A 266 -5.15 -7.03 22.70
C LEU A 266 -3.90 -7.85 23.09
N ALA A 267 -3.57 -7.94 24.38
CA ALA A 267 -2.45 -8.76 24.84
C ALA A 267 -2.66 -10.26 24.52
N GLU A 268 -3.88 -10.79 24.71
CA GLU A 268 -4.20 -12.17 24.35
C GLU A 268 -4.08 -12.43 22.83
N ILE A 269 -4.47 -11.45 21.99
CA ILE A 269 -4.31 -11.54 20.55
C ILE A 269 -2.81 -11.49 20.18
N SER A 270 -2.04 -10.62 20.82
CA SER A 270 -0.60 -10.53 20.65
C SER A 270 0.10 -11.85 21.01
N ASP A 271 -0.27 -12.45 22.13
CA ASP A 271 0.29 -13.72 22.57
C ASP A 271 0.01 -14.86 21.60
N TYR A 272 -1.12 -14.82 20.89
CA TYR A 272 -1.41 -15.77 19.81
C TYR A 272 -0.45 -15.63 18.63
N PHE A 273 -0.13 -14.41 18.20
CA PHE A 273 0.75 -14.18 17.06
C PHE A 273 2.25 -14.34 17.38
N ARG A 274 2.64 -14.30 18.66
CA ARG A 274 4.04 -14.38 19.07
C ARG A 274 4.74 -15.66 18.62
N PRO A 275 4.20 -16.87 18.87
CA PRO A 275 4.82 -18.11 18.41
C PRO A 275 4.90 -18.20 16.87
N LEU A 276 3.93 -17.64 16.12
CA LEU A 276 3.98 -17.59 14.65
C LEU A 276 5.15 -16.73 14.16
N ARG A 277 5.41 -15.59 14.83
CA ARG A 277 6.59 -14.76 14.56
C ARG A 277 7.89 -15.49 14.89
N ASP A 278 7.96 -16.16 16.02
CA ASP A 278 9.17 -16.85 16.47
C ASP A 278 9.50 -18.02 15.55
N GLU A 279 8.51 -18.75 15.06
CA GLU A 279 8.66 -19.79 14.03
C GLU A 279 9.18 -19.20 12.71
N ALA A 280 8.62 -18.06 12.28
CA ALA A 280 9.06 -17.37 11.07
C ALA A 280 10.51 -16.87 11.18
N LEU A 281 10.94 -16.43 12.36
CA LEU A 281 12.35 -16.08 12.64
C LEU A 281 13.25 -17.31 12.61
N ALA A 282 12.85 -18.39 13.28
CA ALA A 282 13.63 -19.63 13.36
C ALA A 282 13.81 -20.30 11.98
N SER A 283 12.79 -20.24 11.12
CA SER A 283 12.84 -20.78 9.74
C SER A 283 13.57 -19.85 8.75
N GLY A 284 13.92 -18.63 9.14
CA GLY A 284 14.51 -17.63 8.24
C GLY A 284 13.50 -16.96 7.29
N LEU A 285 12.20 -17.27 7.40
CA LEU A 285 11.15 -16.62 6.62
C LEU A 285 11.03 -15.13 6.98
N LEU A 286 11.12 -14.80 8.27
CA LEU A 286 11.27 -13.43 8.75
C LEU A 286 12.76 -13.08 8.84
N ASN A 287 13.22 -12.23 7.93
CA ASN A 287 14.59 -11.73 7.99
C ASN A 287 14.71 -10.69 9.11
N PRO A 288 15.63 -10.87 10.10
CA PRO A 288 15.84 -9.90 11.17
C PRO A 288 16.14 -8.47 10.70
N LYS A 289 16.70 -8.29 9.50
CA LYS A 289 16.94 -6.96 8.90
C LYS A 289 15.64 -6.18 8.68
N ASN A 290 14.51 -6.86 8.50
CA ASN A 290 13.21 -6.22 8.31
C ASN A 290 12.60 -5.69 9.62
N LEU A 291 13.16 -6.04 10.76
CA LEU A 291 12.70 -5.58 12.09
C LEU A 291 13.36 -4.28 12.54
N GLY A 292 14.46 -3.89 11.91
CA GLY A 292 15.17 -2.65 12.21
C GLY A 292 14.59 -1.45 11.47
N VAL A 293 15.04 -0.26 11.88
CA VAL A 293 14.76 1.00 11.19
C VAL A 293 15.96 1.41 10.33
N ASN A 294 15.70 2.10 9.23
CA ASN A 294 16.74 2.60 8.34
C ASN A 294 16.42 4.03 7.89
N ILE A 295 17.05 4.99 8.52
CA ILE A 295 16.86 6.42 8.20
C ILE A 295 17.26 6.78 6.75
N LYS A 296 18.10 5.95 6.10
CA LYS A 296 18.45 6.14 4.69
C LYS A 296 17.25 6.03 3.75
N THR A 297 16.15 5.42 4.21
CA THR A 297 14.86 5.44 3.49
C THR A 297 14.41 6.85 3.16
N LEU A 298 14.61 7.81 4.06
CA LEU A 298 14.28 9.22 3.82
C LEU A 298 15.18 9.88 2.77
N LEU A 299 16.41 9.37 2.58
CA LEU A 299 17.35 9.89 1.58
C LEU A 299 17.07 9.32 0.18
N TYR A 300 16.88 8.01 0.08
CA TYR A 300 16.69 7.32 -1.20
C TYR A 300 15.21 7.14 -1.58
N GLN A 301 14.30 7.36 -0.63
CA GLN A 301 12.84 7.22 -0.78
C GLN A 301 12.40 5.82 -1.26
N VAL A 302 13.16 4.79 -0.90
CA VAL A 302 12.96 3.41 -1.36
C VAL A 302 12.22 2.61 -0.28
N PRO A 303 11.05 2.02 -0.61
CA PRO A 303 10.31 1.16 0.31
C PRO A 303 11.10 -0.08 0.73
N GLY A 304 10.86 -0.59 1.95
CA GLY A 304 11.54 -1.78 2.47
C GLY A 304 11.42 -3.01 1.57
N GLY A 305 10.25 -3.25 0.99
CA GLY A 305 10.04 -4.34 0.03
C GLY A 305 10.86 -4.20 -1.25
N MET A 306 11.07 -2.96 -1.72
CA MET A 306 11.93 -2.71 -2.87
C MET A 306 13.40 -3.00 -2.54
N LEU A 307 13.89 -2.61 -1.35
CA LEU A 307 15.26 -2.91 -0.91
C LEU A 307 15.52 -4.42 -0.92
N SER A 308 14.59 -5.22 -0.38
CA SER A 308 14.70 -6.68 -0.37
C SER A 308 14.73 -7.27 -1.79
N ASN A 309 13.91 -6.73 -2.69
CA ASN A 309 13.90 -7.15 -4.10
C ASN A 309 15.21 -6.81 -4.82
N LEU A 310 15.74 -5.61 -4.62
CA LEU A 310 17.03 -5.19 -5.20
C LEU A 310 18.17 -6.09 -4.72
N THR A 311 18.26 -6.37 -3.42
CA THR A 311 19.24 -7.30 -2.87
C THR A 311 19.13 -8.67 -3.53
N SER A 312 17.92 -9.24 -3.59
CA SER A 312 17.72 -10.56 -4.21
C SER A 312 18.05 -10.60 -5.71
N GLN A 313 17.76 -9.52 -6.45
CA GLN A 313 18.14 -9.43 -7.86
C GLN A 313 19.65 -9.37 -8.04
N LEU A 314 20.36 -8.55 -7.25
CA LEU A 314 21.80 -8.41 -7.33
C LEU A 314 22.52 -9.69 -6.89
N ASP A 315 22.05 -10.38 -5.86
CA ASP A 315 22.58 -11.68 -5.45
C ASP A 315 22.49 -12.72 -6.58
N LYS A 316 21.34 -12.80 -7.27
CA LYS A 316 21.15 -13.70 -8.42
C LYS A 316 22.06 -13.37 -9.61
N LEU A 317 22.44 -12.10 -9.76
CA LEU A 317 23.34 -11.62 -10.82
C LEU A 317 24.81 -11.68 -10.40
N GLY A 318 25.13 -12.11 -9.17
CA GLY A 318 26.48 -12.13 -8.64
C GLY A 318 27.11 -10.73 -8.48
N ALA A 319 26.27 -9.72 -8.25
CA ALA A 319 26.64 -8.30 -8.21
C ALA A 319 26.20 -7.62 -6.90
N ALA A 320 26.24 -8.32 -5.78
CA ALA A 320 25.84 -7.81 -4.47
C ALA A 320 26.66 -6.58 -4.03
N ASP A 321 27.90 -6.47 -4.48
CA ASP A 321 28.79 -5.33 -4.27
C ASP A 321 28.28 -4.03 -4.88
N LYS A 322 27.43 -4.10 -5.90
CA LYS A 322 26.83 -2.94 -6.61
C LYS A 322 25.57 -2.37 -5.96
N PHE A 323 25.18 -2.87 -4.79
CA PHE A 323 23.94 -2.47 -4.12
C PHE A 323 23.85 -0.95 -3.90
N TYR A 324 24.90 -0.31 -3.44
CA TYR A 324 24.90 1.14 -3.19
C TYR A 324 24.86 1.95 -4.49
N GLU A 325 25.53 1.51 -5.56
CA GLU A 325 25.47 2.15 -6.87
C GLU A 325 24.01 2.12 -7.41
N VAL A 326 23.33 1.00 -7.23
CA VAL A 326 21.90 0.86 -7.62
C VAL A 326 21.01 1.79 -6.78
N LEU A 327 21.23 1.90 -5.47
CA LEU A 327 20.47 2.83 -4.62
C LEU A 327 20.63 4.29 -5.05
N GLU A 328 21.82 4.70 -5.48
CA GLU A 328 22.10 6.04 -6.02
C GLU A 328 21.48 6.25 -7.42
N GLU A 329 21.30 5.18 -8.18
CA GLU A 329 20.67 5.24 -9.52
C GLU A 329 19.15 5.31 -9.45
N VAL A 330 18.50 4.73 -8.42
CA VAL A 330 17.03 4.73 -8.24
C VAL A 330 16.41 6.13 -8.31
N PRO A 331 16.88 7.17 -7.58
CA PRO A 331 16.33 8.52 -7.70
C PRO A 331 16.47 9.13 -9.09
N LYS A 332 17.54 8.79 -9.81
CA LYS A 332 17.79 9.29 -11.18
C LYS A 332 16.79 8.67 -12.16
N VAL A 333 16.59 7.36 -12.10
CA VAL A 333 15.58 6.65 -12.90
C VAL A 333 14.19 7.15 -12.57
N ARG A 334 13.86 7.31 -11.27
CA ARG A 334 12.58 7.87 -10.82
C ARG A 334 12.32 9.25 -11.44
N LYS A 335 13.32 10.13 -11.43
CA LYS A 335 13.23 11.46 -12.05
C LYS A 335 12.99 11.39 -13.55
N ASP A 336 13.70 10.50 -14.26
CA ASP A 336 13.52 10.30 -15.70
C ASP A 336 12.12 9.80 -16.06
N LEU A 337 11.51 9.00 -15.19
CA LEU A 337 10.17 8.45 -15.34
C LEU A 337 9.05 9.35 -14.77
N GLY A 338 9.30 10.66 -14.59
CA GLY A 338 8.29 11.65 -14.19
C GLY A 338 7.96 11.66 -12.69
N GLU A 339 8.91 11.24 -11.86
CA GLU A 339 8.84 11.24 -10.39
C GLU A 339 7.65 10.44 -9.79
N PRO A 340 7.34 9.22 -10.27
CA PRO A 340 6.24 8.46 -9.71
C PRO A 340 6.49 8.12 -8.23
N PRO A 341 5.43 7.92 -7.42
CA PRO A 341 5.55 7.25 -6.13
C PRO A 341 6.15 5.85 -6.30
N LEU A 342 6.96 5.40 -5.33
CA LEU A 342 7.55 4.07 -5.36
C LEU A 342 6.65 3.07 -4.63
N VAL A 343 5.60 2.64 -5.30
CA VAL A 343 4.65 1.60 -4.88
C VAL A 343 4.52 0.55 -5.99
N THR A 344 3.85 -0.57 -5.74
CA THR A 344 3.63 -1.58 -6.80
C THR A 344 2.69 -1.05 -7.90
N PRO A 345 3.05 -1.12 -9.20
CA PRO A 345 4.25 -1.74 -9.77
C PRO A 345 5.43 -0.76 -10.01
N SER A 346 5.26 0.55 -9.87
CA SER A 346 6.27 1.57 -10.20
C SER A 346 7.62 1.35 -9.49
N SER A 347 7.60 0.92 -8.23
CA SER A 347 8.82 0.60 -7.47
C SER A 347 9.64 -0.53 -8.11
N GLN A 348 8.97 -1.54 -8.65
CA GLN A 348 9.63 -2.65 -9.33
C GLN A 348 10.21 -2.21 -10.68
N ILE A 349 9.47 -1.40 -11.43
CA ILE A 349 9.89 -0.88 -12.73
C ILE A 349 11.14 0.00 -12.57
N VAL A 350 11.08 0.97 -11.66
CA VAL A 350 12.20 1.87 -11.34
C VAL A 350 13.40 1.07 -10.83
N GLY A 351 13.17 0.13 -9.92
CA GLY A 351 14.25 -0.69 -9.34
C GLY A 351 14.93 -1.57 -10.38
N THR A 352 14.17 -2.27 -11.18
CA THR A 352 14.72 -3.14 -12.24
C THR A 352 15.51 -2.31 -13.27
N GLN A 353 14.99 -1.14 -13.68
CA GLN A 353 15.73 -0.27 -14.59
C GLN A 353 17.03 0.26 -13.97
N ALA A 354 17.03 0.62 -12.67
CA ALA A 354 18.23 1.04 -11.98
C ALA A 354 19.29 -0.08 -11.93
N VAL A 355 18.89 -1.32 -11.63
CA VAL A 355 19.78 -2.49 -11.70
C VAL A 355 20.36 -2.65 -13.11
N MET A 356 19.51 -2.59 -14.15
CA MET A 356 19.97 -2.74 -15.54
C MET A 356 20.96 -1.65 -15.96
N ASN A 357 20.74 -0.40 -15.53
CA ASN A 357 21.65 0.71 -15.80
C ASN A 357 23.04 0.46 -15.19
N VAL A 358 23.09 0.02 -13.94
CA VAL A 358 24.35 -0.22 -13.23
C VAL A 358 25.07 -1.46 -13.78
N ILE A 359 24.36 -2.57 -14.00
CA ILE A 359 24.96 -3.83 -14.48
C ILE A 359 25.48 -3.69 -15.91
N SER A 360 24.77 -2.96 -16.78
CA SER A 360 25.22 -2.74 -18.17
C SER A 360 26.33 -1.69 -18.32
N GLY A 361 26.61 -0.93 -17.27
CA GLY A 361 27.60 0.17 -17.29
C GLY A 361 27.18 1.39 -18.11
N GLU A 362 25.98 1.40 -18.67
CA GLU A 362 25.40 2.50 -19.45
C GLU A 362 23.91 2.62 -19.17
N ARG A 363 23.45 3.86 -18.87
CA ARG A 363 22.05 4.13 -18.60
C ARG A 363 21.17 3.88 -19.82
N TYR A 364 20.09 3.11 -19.62
CA TYR A 364 19.11 2.75 -20.67
C TYR A 364 19.71 2.04 -21.90
N LYS A 365 20.79 1.27 -21.69
CA LYS A 365 21.30 0.32 -22.69
C LYS A 365 20.42 -0.92 -22.77
N MET A 366 19.98 -1.39 -21.61
CA MET A 366 19.01 -2.47 -21.44
C MET A 366 17.72 -1.90 -20.86
N VAL A 367 16.61 -2.03 -21.56
CA VAL A 367 15.32 -1.44 -21.17
C VAL A 367 14.25 -2.53 -21.13
N PRO A 368 13.78 -2.92 -19.94
CA PRO A 368 12.64 -3.84 -19.78
C PRO A 368 11.37 -3.31 -20.47
N GLN A 369 10.49 -4.23 -20.85
CA GLN A 369 9.25 -3.88 -21.53
C GLN A 369 8.37 -2.98 -20.67
N GLU A 370 8.33 -3.22 -19.36
CA GLU A 370 7.57 -2.42 -18.40
C GLU A 370 8.03 -0.96 -18.37
N THR A 371 9.35 -0.71 -18.46
CA THR A 371 9.89 0.66 -18.57
C THR A 371 9.45 1.33 -19.88
N LYS A 372 9.46 0.60 -21.00
CA LYS A 372 8.96 1.09 -22.28
C LYS A 372 7.46 1.40 -22.21
N ASP A 373 6.69 0.53 -21.58
CA ASP A 373 5.25 0.71 -21.41
C ASP A 373 4.92 1.95 -20.55
N VAL A 374 5.72 2.21 -19.48
CA VAL A 374 5.61 3.47 -18.71
C VAL A 374 5.86 4.68 -19.62
N LEU A 375 6.97 4.68 -20.35
CA LEU A 375 7.35 5.79 -21.22
C LEU A 375 6.39 6.00 -22.39
N SER A 376 5.62 4.97 -22.76
CA SER A 376 4.54 5.04 -23.76
C SER A 376 3.18 5.46 -23.16
N GLY A 377 3.10 5.77 -21.85
CA GLY A 377 1.86 6.21 -21.20
C GLY A 377 0.89 5.10 -20.83
N LYS A 378 1.24 3.82 -21.00
CA LYS A 378 0.36 2.67 -20.75
C LYS A 378 0.05 2.38 -19.28
N TYR A 379 0.65 3.13 -18.37
CA TYR A 379 0.35 3.09 -16.92
C TYR A 379 -0.40 4.35 -16.44
N GLY A 380 -0.61 5.32 -17.33
CA GLY A 380 -1.22 6.61 -17.00
C GLY A 380 -0.22 7.76 -16.98
N VAL A 381 -0.62 8.87 -16.35
CA VAL A 381 0.13 10.12 -16.33
C VAL A 381 0.82 10.31 -14.98
N THR A 382 2.10 10.63 -15.04
CA THR A 382 2.92 10.98 -13.88
C THR A 382 2.80 12.47 -13.54
N VAL A 383 3.16 12.85 -12.30
CA VAL A 383 3.09 14.24 -11.81
C VAL A 383 3.97 15.19 -12.62
N LYS A 384 5.10 14.71 -13.12
CA LYS A 384 5.99 15.44 -14.05
C LYS A 384 6.08 14.71 -15.38
N PRO A 385 6.38 15.43 -16.47
CA PRO A 385 6.63 14.78 -17.77
C PRO A 385 7.85 13.87 -17.70
N PHE A 386 7.86 12.83 -18.53
CA PHE A 386 9.03 11.98 -18.73
C PHE A 386 10.20 12.76 -19.30
N ASN A 387 11.42 12.33 -18.97
CA ASN A 387 12.63 12.86 -19.62
C ASN A 387 12.59 12.54 -21.12
N LYS A 388 12.50 13.56 -21.97
CA LYS A 388 12.32 13.40 -23.42
C LYS A 388 13.48 12.67 -24.11
N GLU A 389 14.71 12.87 -23.65
CA GLU A 389 15.88 12.17 -24.20
C GLU A 389 15.84 10.68 -23.88
N VAL A 390 15.49 10.35 -22.62
CA VAL A 390 15.32 8.96 -22.17
C VAL A 390 14.13 8.32 -22.91
N GLN A 391 13.01 9.02 -23.02
CA GLN A 391 11.84 8.54 -23.75
C GLN A 391 12.21 8.20 -25.20
N LYS A 392 12.86 9.11 -25.90
CA LYS A 392 13.32 8.89 -27.30
C LYS A 392 14.32 7.74 -27.39
N LYS A 393 15.28 7.64 -26.45
CA LYS A 393 16.27 6.55 -26.43
C LYS A 393 15.59 5.18 -26.23
N CYS A 394 14.55 5.09 -25.41
CA CYS A 394 13.94 3.82 -25.00
C CYS A 394 12.85 3.32 -25.97
N ILE A 395 12.03 4.22 -26.50
CA ILE A 395 10.87 3.89 -27.33
C ILE A 395 10.90 4.49 -28.74
N GLY A 396 11.94 5.31 -29.09
CA GLY A 396 12.06 5.93 -30.41
C GLY A 396 10.89 6.83 -30.74
N ASP A 397 10.29 6.61 -31.89
CA ASP A 397 9.11 7.34 -32.39
C ASP A 397 7.79 6.59 -32.14
N ALA A 398 7.79 5.66 -31.15
CA ALA A 398 6.56 4.96 -30.78
C ALA A 398 5.50 5.93 -30.27
N GLU A 399 4.23 5.61 -30.53
CA GLU A 399 3.10 6.40 -30.06
C GLU A 399 3.06 6.45 -28.52
N VAL A 400 2.81 7.65 -28.00
CA VAL A 400 2.63 7.90 -26.56
C VAL A 400 1.18 8.23 -26.31
N ILE A 401 0.48 7.38 -25.60
CA ILE A 401 -0.91 7.60 -25.21
C ILE A 401 -1.01 8.62 -24.07
N THR A 402 -2.01 9.48 -24.13
CA THR A 402 -2.29 10.51 -23.13
C THR A 402 -3.67 10.37 -22.50
N TYR A 403 -4.48 9.50 -23.04
CA TYR A 403 -5.80 9.11 -22.53
C TYR A 403 -5.68 7.99 -21.49
N ARG A 404 -6.80 7.54 -20.92
CA ARG A 404 -6.82 6.47 -19.93
C ARG A 404 -6.38 5.14 -20.56
N PRO A 405 -5.37 4.45 -20.04
CA PRO A 405 -4.82 3.25 -20.67
C PRO A 405 -5.84 2.12 -20.89
N ALA A 406 -6.84 2.00 -20.02
CA ALA A 406 -7.86 0.96 -20.14
C ALA A 406 -8.84 1.18 -21.30
N ASP A 407 -8.90 2.38 -21.89
CA ASP A 407 -9.79 2.67 -23.00
C ASP A 407 -9.42 1.91 -24.30
N ASP A 408 -8.15 1.44 -24.37
CA ASP A 408 -7.67 0.58 -25.49
C ASP A 408 -7.93 -0.92 -25.25
N ILE A 409 -8.50 -1.30 -24.13
CA ILE A 409 -8.69 -2.71 -23.79
C ILE A 409 -10.14 -3.12 -24.03
N GLU A 410 -10.36 -3.97 -25.01
CA GLU A 410 -11.66 -4.54 -25.29
C GLU A 410 -12.21 -5.37 -24.13
N PRO A 411 -13.53 -5.45 -23.95
CA PRO A 411 -14.15 -6.30 -22.93
C PRO A 411 -13.65 -7.75 -22.97
N GLN A 412 -13.32 -8.31 -21.83
CA GLN A 412 -12.67 -9.62 -21.70
C GLN A 412 -13.56 -10.72 -21.09
N LEU A 413 -14.62 -10.38 -20.36
CA LEU A 413 -15.47 -11.38 -19.69
C LEU A 413 -16.10 -12.44 -20.60
N PRO A 414 -16.55 -12.14 -21.84
CA PRO A 414 -17.09 -13.17 -22.74
C PRO A 414 -16.04 -14.22 -23.15
N ILE A 415 -14.77 -13.95 -22.94
CA ILE A 415 -13.63 -14.78 -23.34
C ILE A 415 -13.09 -15.56 -22.14
N LEU A 416 -13.35 -15.10 -20.94
CA LEU A 416 -12.96 -15.72 -19.67
C LEU A 416 -14.04 -16.68 -19.16
#